data_cd83c4089da7758cbfbc903317fac01d
#
_entry.id   cd83c4089da7758cbfbc903317fac01d
#
_cell.length_a   1.000
_cell.length_b   1.000
_cell.length_c   1.000
_cell.angle_alpha   90.00
_cell.angle_beta   90.00
_cell.angle_gamma   90.00
#
_symmetry.space_group_name_H-M   'P 1'
#
loop_
_entity.id
_entity.type
_entity.pdbx_description
1 polymer ?
#
loop_
_entity_poly.entity_id
_entity_poly.type
_entity_poly.pdbx_seq_one_letter_code
_entity_poly.pdbx_strand_id
1 'polypeptide(L)'
;WVINVSSFKQSLIKKIIGHKYAIDAKRLGDKSEMAWSNLGYWQGQSQNYPLACQMLADQLAQAVQLKKTDRLLDLGCGQGASLLHWLSHYQLEQLAAVELQAECVQRIRTHLPQVDIHCGSFLDLKSFKFSDHFNVVMCIDAAYHSALPEFLQSISSVLKPSGRLGFHTLIWSDTWQKST
;
A
#
# COMPACT_ATOMS: atom_id res chain seq x y z
N TRP A 1 8.23 11.81 -33.52
CA TRP A 1 6.79 11.99 -33.67
C TRP A 1 6.19 12.07 -32.29
N VAL A 2 5.81 13.26 -31.83
CA VAL A 2 5.07 13.45 -30.60
C VAL A 2 3.58 13.34 -30.96
N ILE A 3 2.93 12.26 -30.54
CA ILE A 3 1.49 12.10 -30.72
C ILE A 3 0.80 12.90 -29.62
N ASN A 4 0.24 14.04 -29.97
CA ASN A 4 -0.60 14.82 -29.07
C ASN A 4 -1.98 14.13 -28.98
N VAL A 5 -2.12 13.21 -28.01
CA VAL A 5 -3.38 12.49 -27.80
C VAL A 5 -4.30 13.38 -26.97
N SER A 6 -5.44 13.77 -27.52
CA SER A 6 -6.43 14.62 -26.83
C SER A 6 -6.83 14.01 -25.47
N SER A 7 -7.17 14.86 -24.51
CA SER A 7 -7.53 14.48 -23.13
C SER A 7 -8.62 13.38 -23.06
N PHE A 8 -9.52 13.35 -24.04
CA PHE A 8 -10.55 12.32 -24.17
C PHE A 8 -9.98 10.93 -24.50
N LYS A 9 -8.98 10.85 -25.40
CA LYS A 9 -8.28 9.57 -25.70
C LYS A 9 -7.44 9.08 -24.53
N GLN A 10 -6.83 9.98 -23.75
CA GLN A 10 -6.08 9.60 -22.54
C GLN A 10 -7.00 9.02 -21.45
N SER A 11 -8.21 9.57 -21.28
CA SER A 11 -9.22 9.01 -20.36
C SER A 11 -9.71 7.63 -20.79
N LEU A 12 -9.90 7.41 -22.10
CA LEU A 12 -10.33 6.12 -22.64
C LEU A 12 -9.24 5.05 -22.55
N ILE A 13 -7.99 5.41 -22.83
CA ILE A 13 -6.82 4.54 -22.70
C ILE A 13 -6.60 4.13 -21.25
N LYS A 14 -6.73 5.05 -20.27
CA LYS A 14 -6.69 4.73 -18.83
C LYS A 14 -7.77 3.71 -18.42
N LYS A 15 -8.98 3.81 -18.98
CA LYS A 15 -10.06 2.84 -18.71
C LYS A 15 -9.79 1.46 -19.28
N ILE A 16 -9.08 1.36 -20.41
CA ILE A 16 -8.83 0.09 -21.13
C ILE A 16 -7.60 -0.63 -20.59
N ILE A 17 -6.54 0.11 -20.22
CA ILE A 17 -5.24 -0.48 -19.79
C ILE A 17 -5.21 -0.75 -18.28
N GLY A 18 -6.15 -0.21 -17.51
CA GLY A 18 -6.13 -0.23 -16.05
C GLY A 18 -5.12 0.78 -15.49
N HIS A 19 -5.05 0.88 -14.17
CA HIS A 19 -4.08 1.75 -13.51
C HIS A 19 -2.69 1.09 -13.57
N LYS A 20 -1.63 1.84 -13.96
CA LYS A 20 -0.27 1.29 -14.14
C LYS A 20 0.32 0.60 -12.88
N TYR A 21 -0.29 0.82 -11.73
CA TYR A 21 0.09 0.22 -10.45
C TYR A 21 -0.87 -0.91 -10.02
N ALA A 22 -1.90 -1.23 -10.83
CA ALA A 22 -2.87 -2.25 -10.46
C ALA A 22 -2.35 -3.65 -10.79
N ILE A 23 -2.28 -4.49 -9.77
CA ILE A 23 -2.09 -5.93 -9.92
C ILE A 23 -3.45 -6.57 -10.18
N ASP A 24 -3.56 -7.42 -11.21
CA ASP A 24 -4.77 -8.23 -11.44
C ASP A 24 -4.79 -9.42 -10.47
N ALA A 25 -5.20 -9.15 -9.25
CA ALA A 25 -5.25 -10.13 -8.17
C ALA A 25 -6.11 -11.35 -8.51
N LYS A 26 -7.20 -11.16 -9.30
CA LYS A 26 -8.09 -12.25 -9.71
C LYS A 26 -7.37 -13.30 -10.55
N ARG A 27 -6.50 -12.87 -11.48
CA ARG A 27 -5.67 -13.77 -12.28
C ARG A 27 -4.63 -14.51 -11.44
N LEU A 28 -4.21 -13.93 -10.33
CA LEU A 28 -3.28 -14.53 -9.39
C LEU A 28 -3.96 -15.39 -8.32
N GLY A 29 -5.29 -15.55 -8.41
CA GLY A 29 -6.07 -16.42 -7.53
C GLY A 29 -6.75 -15.74 -6.34
N ASP A 30 -6.58 -14.42 -6.16
CA ASP A 30 -7.32 -13.66 -5.16
C ASP A 30 -8.62 -13.12 -5.75
N LYS A 31 -9.73 -13.80 -5.44
CA LYS A 31 -11.08 -13.44 -5.88
C LYS A 31 -11.84 -12.64 -4.82
N SER A 32 -11.20 -12.24 -3.73
CA SER A 32 -11.82 -11.47 -2.68
C SER A 32 -12.21 -10.07 -3.18
N GLU A 33 -13.20 -9.47 -2.56
CA GLU A 33 -13.65 -8.12 -2.89
C GLU A 33 -12.62 -7.05 -2.49
N MET A 34 -11.92 -7.31 -1.38
CA MET A 34 -10.78 -6.54 -0.92
C MET A 34 -9.52 -7.35 -1.13
N ALA A 35 -9.11 -7.48 -2.40
CA ALA A 35 -8.00 -8.32 -2.80
C ALA A 35 -6.64 -7.71 -2.42
N TRP A 36 -5.65 -8.57 -2.25
CA TRP A 36 -4.26 -8.17 -2.10
C TRP A 36 -3.70 -7.56 -3.41
N SER A 37 -2.76 -6.64 -3.29
CA SER A 37 -2.16 -5.96 -4.44
C SER A 37 -0.66 -5.69 -4.26
N ASN A 38 0.04 -6.56 -3.52
CA ASN A 38 1.50 -6.53 -3.38
C ASN A 38 2.16 -7.74 -4.06
N LEU A 39 3.49 -7.77 -4.13
CA LEU A 39 4.25 -8.82 -4.83
C LEU A 39 4.37 -10.12 -4.03
N GLY A 40 4.02 -10.10 -2.74
CA GLY A 40 4.08 -11.25 -1.84
C GLY A 40 5.49 -11.65 -1.40
N TYR A 41 5.56 -12.33 -0.26
CA TYR A 41 6.77 -13.00 0.23
C TYR A 41 6.63 -14.51 0.04
N TRP A 42 7.35 -15.06 -0.95
CA TRP A 42 7.20 -16.44 -1.40
C TRP A 42 8.19 -17.38 -0.72
N GLN A 43 7.67 -18.37 -0.01
CA GLN A 43 8.45 -19.45 0.61
C GLN A 43 8.08 -20.79 -0.02
N GLY A 44 8.69 -21.08 -1.18
CA GLY A 44 8.46 -22.35 -1.90
C GLY A 44 7.27 -22.32 -2.85
N GLN A 45 7.02 -23.49 -3.52
CA GLN A 45 6.08 -23.58 -4.64
C GLN A 45 4.61 -23.82 -4.23
N SER A 46 4.35 -24.13 -2.97
CA SER A 46 3.01 -24.51 -2.47
C SER A 46 2.16 -23.35 -1.97
N GLN A 47 2.69 -22.14 -1.97
CA GLN A 47 1.95 -20.96 -1.52
C GLN A 47 1.04 -20.42 -2.62
N ASN A 48 -0.17 -20.00 -2.23
CA ASN A 48 -1.03 -19.19 -3.09
C ASN A 48 -0.72 -17.71 -2.93
N TYR A 49 -1.13 -16.90 -3.90
CA TYR A 49 -0.87 -15.47 -3.95
C TYR A 49 -1.39 -14.71 -2.71
N PRO A 50 -2.65 -14.89 -2.23
CA PRO A 50 -3.12 -14.20 -1.03
C PRO A 50 -2.26 -14.48 0.20
N LEU A 51 -1.83 -15.72 0.40
CA LEU A 51 -0.98 -16.10 1.54
C LEU A 51 0.41 -15.45 1.43
N ALA A 52 1.00 -15.44 0.24
CA ALA A 52 2.29 -14.78 0.02
C ALA A 52 2.21 -13.27 0.29
N CYS A 53 1.11 -12.61 -0.12
CA CYS A 53 0.86 -11.21 0.16
C CYS A 53 0.69 -10.92 1.65
N GLN A 54 -0.07 -11.76 2.35
CA GLN A 54 -0.22 -11.66 3.80
C GLN A 54 1.11 -11.81 4.52
N MET A 55 1.93 -12.79 4.12
CA MET A 55 3.26 -13.01 4.71
C MET A 55 4.19 -11.81 4.50
N LEU A 56 4.12 -11.12 3.36
CA LEU A 56 4.87 -9.88 3.15
C LEU A 56 4.44 -8.79 4.14
N ALA A 57 3.13 -8.64 4.37
CA ALA A 57 2.59 -7.72 5.34
C ALA A 57 3.03 -8.07 6.78
N ASP A 58 2.99 -9.37 7.14
CA ASP A 58 3.40 -9.85 8.46
C ASP A 58 4.89 -9.62 8.73
N GLN A 59 5.75 -9.80 7.72
CA GLN A 59 7.18 -9.46 7.85
C GLN A 59 7.38 -7.99 8.24
N LEU A 60 6.62 -7.11 7.62
CA LEU A 60 6.72 -5.68 7.92
C LEU A 60 6.18 -5.36 9.32
N ALA A 61 5.04 -5.95 9.68
CA ALA A 61 4.44 -5.80 11.01
C ALA A 61 5.38 -6.28 12.13
N GLN A 62 6.06 -7.41 11.92
CA GLN A 62 7.08 -7.93 12.85
C GLN A 62 8.29 -6.98 12.95
N ALA A 63 8.79 -6.49 11.81
CA ALA A 63 9.94 -5.59 11.78
C ALA A 63 9.68 -4.29 12.56
N VAL A 64 8.48 -3.74 12.48
CA VAL A 64 8.08 -2.55 13.23
C VAL A 64 7.52 -2.88 14.62
N GLN A 65 7.45 -4.15 15.01
CA GLN A 65 6.88 -4.60 16.29
C GLN A 65 5.48 -4.02 16.52
N LEU A 66 4.60 -4.20 15.52
CA LEU A 66 3.24 -3.68 15.54
C LEU A 66 2.45 -4.17 16.75
N LYS A 67 1.80 -3.26 17.47
CA LYS A 67 1.00 -3.56 18.66
C LYS A 67 -0.46 -3.17 18.43
N LYS A 68 -1.38 -3.89 19.03
CA LYS A 68 -2.83 -3.61 19.00
C LYS A 68 -3.17 -2.15 19.33
N THR A 69 -2.44 -1.54 20.26
CA THR A 69 -2.65 -0.17 20.73
C THR A 69 -1.95 0.90 19.88
N ASP A 70 -1.21 0.52 18.85
CA ASP A 70 -0.59 1.47 17.95
C ASP A 70 -1.65 2.17 17.09
N ARG A 71 -1.46 3.46 16.85
CA ARG A 71 -2.14 4.19 15.79
C ARG A 71 -1.34 4.01 14.51
N LEU A 72 -1.87 3.22 13.57
CA LEU A 72 -1.23 2.89 12.30
C LEU A 72 -1.77 3.77 11.17
N LEU A 73 -0.86 4.23 10.31
CA LEU A 73 -1.16 4.76 8.97
C LEU A 73 -0.63 3.80 7.90
N ASP A 74 -1.50 3.28 7.06
CA ASP A 74 -1.17 2.42 5.92
C ASP A 74 -1.18 3.23 4.62
N LEU A 75 -0.03 3.30 3.93
CA LEU A 75 0.19 4.12 2.74
C LEU A 75 0.17 3.27 1.47
N GLY A 76 -0.72 3.60 0.54
CA GLY A 76 -0.89 2.85 -0.70
C GLY A 76 -1.56 1.50 -0.46
N CYS A 77 -2.61 1.48 0.35
CA CYS A 77 -3.29 0.25 0.77
C CYS A 77 -4.06 -0.49 -0.34
N GLY A 78 -4.07 0.06 -1.56
CA GLY A 78 -4.70 -0.56 -2.73
C GLY A 78 -6.17 -0.89 -2.51
N GLN A 79 -6.54 -2.16 -2.73
CA GLN A 79 -7.93 -2.61 -2.58
C GLN A 79 -8.35 -2.83 -1.13
N GLY A 80 -7.44 -2.69 -0.15
CA GLY A 80 -7.74 -2.69 1.29
C GLY A 80 -7.56 -4.04 2.00
N ALA A 81 -6.97 -5.04 1.37
CA ALA A 81 -6.69 -6.34 2.03
C ALA A 81 -5.80 -6.18 3.27
N SER A 82 -4.78 -5.33 3.21
CA SER A 82 -3.93 -5.02 4.36
C SER A 82 -4.74 -4.43 5.51
N LEU A 83 -5.67 -3.51 5.24
CA LEU A 83 -6.50 -2.89 6.27
C LEU A 83 -7.37 -3.92 6.98
N LEU A 84 -7.98 -4.83 6.21
CA LEU A 84 -8.76 -5.93 6.77
C LEU A 84 -7.89 -6.84 7.65
N HIS A 85 -6.65 -7.12 7.19
CA HIS A 85 -5.69 -7.93 7.94
C HIS A 85 -5.26 -7.26 9.25
N TRP A 86 -4.97 -5.94 9.24
CA TRP A 86 -4.64 -5.19 10.45
C TRP A 86 -5.77 -5.20 11.48
N LEU A 87 -7.02 -5.05 11.03
CA LEU A 87 -8.18 -5.06 11.92
C LEU A 87 -8.50 -6.46 12.48
N SER A 88 -8.42 -7.50 11.63
CA SER A 88 -8.84 -8.84 12.01
C SER A 88 -7.76 -9.65 12.74
N HIS A 89 -6.53 -9.63 12.22
CA HIS A 89 -5.42 -10.44 12.74
C HIS A 89 -4.66 -9.71 13.85
N TYR A 90 -4.31 -8.45 13.63
CA TYR A 90 -3.58 -7.63 14.63
C TYR A 90 -4.52 -6.90 15.61
N GLN A 91 -5.82 -6.91 15.33
CA GLN A 91 -6.85 -6.29 16.19
C GLN A 91 -6.57 -4.81 16.48
N LEU A 92 -6.03 -4.08 15.50
CA LEU A 92 -5.73 -2.66 15.66
C LEU A 92 -6.99 -1.86 15.99
N GLU A 93 -6.86 -0.98 16.98
CA GLU A 93 -7.94 -0.12 17.44
C GLU A 93 -8.00 1.22 16.68
N GLN A 94 -6.87 1.67 16.14
CA GLN A 94 -6.74 2.95 15.45
C GLN A 94 -6.01 2.76 14.12
N LEU A 95 -6.75 2.84 13.03
CA LEU A 95 -6.25 2.62 11.68
C LEU A 95 -6.68 3.75 10.76
N ALA A 96 -5.70 4.38 10.13
CA ALA A 96 -5.90 5.30 9.01
C ALA A 96 -5.19 4.79 7.76
N ALA A 97 -5.60 5.27 6.60
CA ALA A 97 -4.97 4.91 5.34
C ALA A 97 -4.99 6.06 4.33
N VAL A 98 -4.05 6.02 3.38
CA VAL A 98 -4.01 6.91 2.22
C VAL A 98 -3.87 6.06 0.96
N GLU A 99 -4.77 6.28 0.00
CA GLU A 99 -4.77 5.58 -1.28
C GLU A 99 -5.04 6.57 -2.42
N LEU A 100 -4.31 6.43 -3.51
CA LEU A 100 -4.40 7.34 -4.66
C LEU A 100 -5.65 7.09 -5.52
N GLN A 101 -6.09 5.83 -5.61
CA GLN A 101 -7.17 5.40 -6.48
C GLN A 101 -8.54 5.62 -5.79
N ALA A 102 -9.31 6.57 -6.30
CA ALA A 102 -10.62 6.93 -5.73
C ALA A 102 -11.60 5.74 -5.66
N GLU A 103 -11.53 4.80 -6.62
CA GLU A 103 -12.36 3.59 -6.63
C GLU A 103 -12.03 2.65 -5.46
N CYS A 104 -10.74 2.51 -5.14
CA CYS A 104 -10.29 1.74 -3.98
C CYS A 104 -10.74 2.41 -2.67
N VAL A 105 -10.56 3.73 -2.57
CA VAL A 105 -11.02 4.50 -1.41
C VAL A 105 -12.52 4.35 -1.18
N GLN A 106 -13.34 4.44 -2.24
CA GLN A 106 -14.79 4.28 -2.12
C GLN A 106 -15.17 2.87 -1.66
N ARG A 107 -14.50 1.84 -2.17
CA ARG A 107 -14.70 0.45 -1.73
C ARG A 107 -14.37 0.29 -0.25
N ILE A 108 -13.22 0.81 0.18
CA ILE A 108 -12.78 0.74 1.59
C ILE A 108 -13.78 1.45 2.50
N ARG A 109 -14.26 2.64 2.15
CA ARG A 109 -15.29 3.35 2.91
C ARG A 109 -16.58 2.54 3.10
N THR A 110 -16.94 1.77 2.09
CA THR A 110 -18.15 0.93 2.14
C THR A 110 -17.96 -0.27 3.06
N HIS A 111 -16.81 -0.95 2.99
CA HIS A 111 -16.58 -2.22 3.69
C HIS A 111 -15.93 -2.05 5.06
N LEU A 112 -15.16 -0.98 5.27
CA LEU A 112 -14.44 -0.69 6.51
C LEU A 112 -14.71 0.75 6.97
N PRO A 113 -15.96 1.09 7.36
CA PRO A 113 -16.35 2.46 7.72
C PRO A 113 -15.61 2.98 8.96
N GLN A 114 -15.00 2.11 9.76
CA GLN A 114 -14.18 2.47 10.92
C GLN A 114 -12.76 2.93 10.56
N VAL A 115 -12.31 2.77 9.31
CA VAL A 115 -10.98 3.20 8.86
C VAL A 115 -11.03 4.65 8.40
N ASP A 116 -10.13 5.48 8.92
CA ASP A 116 -9.96 6.87 8.49
C ASP A 116 -9.19 6.90 7.16
N ILE A 117 -9.90 6.73 6.02
CA ILE A 117 -9.30 6.63 4.69
C ILE A 117 -9.36 7.94 3.92
N HIS A 118 -8.22 8.40 3.42
CA HIS A 118 -8.06 9.58 2.59
C HIS A 118 -7.67 9.24 1.15
N CYS A 119 -8.26 9.98 0.19
CA CYS A 119 -7.93 9.83 -1.23
C CYS A 119 -6.87 10.86 -1.63
N GLY A 120 -5.69 10.40 -2.02
CA GLY A 120 -4.62 11.27 -2.51
C GLY A 120 -3.25 10.65 -2.42
N SER A 121 -2.23 11.48 -2.64
CA SER A 121 -0.83 11.03 -2.64
C SER A 121 -0.26 10.96 -1.23
N PHE A 122 0.41 9.87 -0.91
CA PHE A 122 1.20 9.76 0.33
C PHE A 122 2.45 10.67 0.35
N LEU A 123 2.76 11.35 -0.76
CA LEU A 123 3.80 12.39 -0.79
C LEU A 123 3.31 13.74 -0.27
N ASP A 124 2.02 13.89 -0.01
CA ASP A 124 1.41 15.12 0.50
C ASP A 124 0.57 14.86 1.76
N LEU A 125 1.15 14.18 2.74
CA LEU A 125 0.45 13.81 3.98
C LEU A 125 0.03 15.04 4.82
N LYS A 126 0.71 16.17 4.64
CA LYS A 126 0.36 17.44 5.32
C LYS A 126 -0.98 18.01 4.90
N SER A 127 -1.47 17.67 3.69
CA SER A 127 -2.77 18.14 3.20
C SER A 127 -3.95 17.45 3.90
N PHE A 128 -3.72 16.29 4.51
CA PHE A 128 -4.76 15.54 5.21
C PHE A 128 -4.88 15.99 6.67
N LYS A 129 -6.12 16.11 7.15
CA LYS A 129 -6.43 16.51 8.52
C LYS A 129 -6.58 15.29 9.41
N PHE A 130 -5.46 14.65 9.75
CA PHE A 130 -5.49 13.59 10.75
C PHE A 130 -5.72 14.16 12.14
N SER A 131 -6.46 13.43 12.98
CA SER A 131 -6.78 13.87 14.36
C SER A 131 -5.57 13.86 15.29
N ASP A 132 -4.53 13.07 14.99
CA ASP A 132 -3.26 12.97 15.74
C ASP A 132 -2.19 12.31 14.87
N HIS A 133 -0.92 12.39 15.27
CA HIS A 133 0.21 11.72 14.65
C HIS A 133 0.17 10.20 14.92
N PHE A 134 0.95 9.43 14.14
CA PHE A 134 0.93 7.97 14.14
C PHE A 134 2.10 7.38 14.93
N ASN A 135 1.85 6.29 15.64
CA ASN A 135 2.88 5.49 16.28
C ASN A 135 3.66 4.66 15.25
N VAL A 136 2.94 4.23 14.19
CA VAL A 136 3.50 3.43 13.11
C VAL A 136 2.99 3.95 11.78
N VAL A 137 3.89 4.07 10.80
CA VAL A 137 3.54 4.27 9.39
C VAL A 137 4.06 3.07 8.62
N MET A 138 3.23 2.48 7.79
CA MET A 138 3.61 1.38 6.90
C MET A 138 3.33 1.70 5.45
N CYS A 139 4.17 1.18 4.55
CA CYS A 139 3.98 1.24 3.11
C CYS A 139 4.36 -0.11 2.50
N ILE A 140 3.36 -0.97 2.27
CA ILE A 140 3.59 -2.30 1.71
C ILE A 140 3.69 -2.17 0.19
N ASP A 141 4.90 -2.41 -0.33
CA ASP A 141 5.15 -2.57 -1.77
C ASP A 141 4.69 -1.39 -2.65
N ALA A 142 4.74 -0.16 -2.13
CA ALA A 142 4.36 1.04 -2.86
C ALA A 142 5.40 2.18 -2.79
N ALA A 143 6.31 2.20 -1.81
CA ALA A 143 7.28 3.28 -1.59
C ALA A 143 8.21 3.51 -2.79
N TYR A 144 8.57 2.47 -3.54
CA TYR A 144 9.48 2.53 -4.69
C TYR A 144 8.89 3.26 -5.92
N HIS A 145 7.61 3.65 -5.86
CA HIS A 145 7.00 4.50 -6.90
C HIS A 145 7.33 5.99 -6.73
N SER A 146 8.09 6.35 -5.70
CA SER A 146 8.48 7.72 -5.39
C SER A 146 9.97 7.82 -5.06
N ALA A 147 10.51 9.05 -5.09
CA ALA A 147 11.85 9.29 -4.60
C ALA A 147 11.89 9.15 -3.07
N LEU A 148 12.87 8.41 -2.55
CA LEU A 148 12.97 8.11 -1.12
C LEU A 148 13.04 9.37 -0.23
N PRO A 149 13.79 10.44 -0.58
CA PRO A 149 13.83 11.65 0.25
C PRO A 149 12.45 12.33 0.39
N GLU A 150 11.67 12.43 -0.70
CA GLU A 150 10.33 13.02 -0.71
C GLU A 150 9.35 12.19 0.12
N PHE A 151 9.42 10.87 -0.01
CA PHE A 151 8.65 9.91 0.77
C PHE A 151 8.91 10.07 2.27
N LEU A 152 10.19 10.06 2.68
CA LEU A 152 10.58 10.22 4.09
C LEU A 152 10.20 11.60 4.64
N GLN A 153 10.33 12.67 3.85
CA GLN A 153 9.92 14.01 4.24
C GLN A 153 8.42 14.10 4.49
N SER A 154 7.61 13.47 3.64
CA SER A 154 6.16 13.45 3.84
C SER A 154 5.79 12.73 5.13
N ILE A 155 6.36 11.54 5.37
CA ILE A 155 6.10 10.74 6.58
C ILE A 155 6.50 11.47 7.86
N SER A 156 7.64 12.18 7.85
CA SER A 156 8.10 12.92 9.03
C SER A 156 7.08 13.94 9.55
N SER A 157 6.16 14.38 8.69
CA SER A 157 5.12 15.34 9.05
C SER A 157 3.96 14.75 9.87
N VAL A 158 3.83 13.43 9.92
CA VAL A 158 2.71 12.73 10.56
C VAL A 158 3.15 11.65 11.55
N LEU A 159 4.43 11.31 11.59
CA LEU A 159 4.98 10.30 12.48
C LEU A 159 5.27 10.95 13.86
N LYS A 160 4.89 10.30 14.96
CA LYS A 160 5.21 10.74 16.32
C LYS A 160 6.72 10.71 16.57
N PRO A 161 7.25 11.53 17.49
CA PRO A 161 8.58 11.29 18.04
C PRO A 161 8.69 9.85 18.57
N SER A 162 9.77 9.15 18.23
CA SER A 162 9.94 7.70 18.49
C SER A 162 8.94 6.78 17.79
N GLY A 163 8.19 7.27 16.82
CA GLY A 163 7.35 6.47 15.94
C GLY A 163 8.19 5.57 15.03
N ARG A 164 7.59 4.53 14.49
CA ARG A 164 8.25 3.50 13.69
C ARG A 164 7.75 3.55 12.25
N LEU A 165 8.67 3.50 11.31
CA LEU A 165 8.37 3.42 9.88
C LEU A 165 8.79 2.06 9.34
N GLY A 166 7.87 1.37 8.64
CA GLY A 166 8.15 0.18 7.87
C GLY A 166 7.74 0.35 6.41
N PHE A 167 8.61 -0.02 5.49
CA PHE A 167 8.28 -0.02 4.06
C PHE A 167 9.13 -1.02 3.29
N HIS A 168 8.59 -1.50 2.17
CA HIS A 168 9.33 -2.27 1.19
C HIS A 168 9.84 -1.38 0.08
N THR A 169 11.05 -1.67 -0.39
CA THR A 169 11.64 -1.01 -1.55
C THR A 169 12.37 -2.01 -2.42
N LEU A 170 12.46 -1.71 -3.70
CA LEU A 170 13.25 -2.49 -4.64
C LEU A 170 14.71 -2.03 -4.55
N ILE A 171 15.62 -3.00 -4.46
CA ILE A 171 17.06 -2.76 -4.54
C ILE A 171 17.66 -3.57 -5.69
N TRP A 172 18.66 -3.00 -6.34
CA TRP A 172 19.45 -3.74 -7.31
C TRP A 172 20.38 -4.71 -6.56
N SER A 173 20.39 -5.96 -6.98
CA SER A 173 21.36 -6.93 -6.50
C SER A 173 22.53 -6.99 -7.48
N ASP A 174 23.75 -6.79 -6.99
CA ASP A 174 24.98 -6.92 -7.79
C ASP A 174 25.27 -8.38 -8.22
N THR A 175 24.44 -9.32 -7.77
CA THR A 175 24.59 -10.76 -8.05
C THR A 175 23.96 -11.20 -9.36
N TRP A 176 23.56 -10.31 -10.25
CA TRP A 176 23.19 -10.67 -11.62
C TRP A 176 24.45 -11.10 -12.42
N GLN A 177 24.99 -12.28 -12.09
CA GLN A 177 25.89 -12.96 -13.01
C GLN A 177 25.05 -13.36 -14.22
N LYS A 178 25.40 -12.80 -15.37
CA LYS A 178 24.91 -13.26 -16.66
C LYS A 178 25.23 -14.74 -16.75
N SER A 179 24.22 -15.60 -16.64
CA SER A 179 24.35 -16.97 -17.10
C SER A 179 24.51 -16.92 -18.61
N THR A 180 25.73 -17.07 -19.05
CA THR A 180 26.11 -17.33 -20.46
C THR A 180 25.57 -18.69 -20.90
#